data_acdd11202f070bf17a5a4dd1255b7c7d
#
_entry.id   acdd11202f070bf17a5a4dd1255b7c7d
#
_cell.length_a   1.000
_cell.length_b   1.000
_cell.length_c   1.000
_cell.angle_alpha   90.00
_cell.angle_beta   90.00
_cell.angle_gamma   90.00
#
_symmetry.space_group_name_H-M   'P 1'
#
loop_
_entity.id
_entity.type
_entity.pdbx_description
1 polymer ?
#
loop_
_entity_poly.entity_id
_entity_poly.type
_entity_poly.pdbx_seq_one_letter_code
_entity_poly.pdbx_strand_id
1 'polypeptide(L)' 'MIIAQRVNDYLTGRRPDEICDGCVAATLGLRHQQANPVTMALGTTSDFTRELGLCVDCDRELVTTRKA' A
#
# COMPACT_ATOMS: atom_id res chain seq x y z
N MET A 1 -10.38 14.73 3.06
CA MET A 1 -10.17 13.28 3.25
C MET A 1 -8.79 13.04 3.83
N ILE A 2 -8.68 12.20 4.84
CA ILE A 2 -7.39 11.90 5.46
C ILE A 2 -6.59 10.92 4.61
N ILE A 3 -5.26 10.97 4.77
CA ILE A 3 -4.35 10.12 3.98
C ILE A 3 -4.64 8.63 4.19
N ALA A 4 -4.92 8.20 5.42
CA ALA A 4 -5.21 6.80 5.71
C ALA A 4 -6.43 6.29 4.93
N GLN A 5 -7.46 7.11 4.83
CA GLN A 5 -8.66 6.75 4.07
C GLN A 5 -8.36 6.60 2.58
N ARG A 6 -7.56 7.51 2.03
CA ARG A 6 -7.19 7.47 0.61
C ARG A 6 -6.38 6.22 0.28
N VAL A 7 -5.43 5.86 1.14
CA VAL A 7 -4.61 4.65 0.95
C VAL A 7 -5.48 3.40 1.06
N ASN A 8 -6.36 3.36 2.06
CA ASN A 8 -7.27 2.23 2.25
C ASN A 8 -8.15 2.03 1.01
N ASP A 9 -8.77 3.10 0.53
CA ASP A 9 -9.67 3.03 -0.63
C ASP A 9 -8.92 2.60 -1.89
N TYR A 10 -7.72 3.11 -2.08
CA TYR A 10 -6.90 2.75 -3.22
C TYR A 10 -6.55 1.27 -3.21
N LEU A 11 -6.05 0.76 -2.09
CA LEU A 11 -5.67 -0.65 -1.98
C LEU A 11 -6.88 -1.57 -2.10
N THR A 12 -8.01 -1.16 -1.53
CA THR A 12 -9.25 -1.93 -1.64
C THR A 12 -9.70 -2.04 -3.11
N GLY A 13 -9.59 -0.95 -3.86
CA GLY A 13 -9.94 -0.94 -5.28
C GLY A 13 -8.96 -1.74 -6.15
N ARG A 14 -7.74 -1.96 -5.67
CA ARG A 14 -6.71 -2.71 -6.39
C ARG A 14 -6.56 -4.16 -5.89
N ARG A 15 -7.34 -4.58 -4.93
CA ARG A 15 -7.22 -5.93 -4.37
C ARG A 15 -7.36 -6.99 -5.46
N PRO A 16 -6.64 -8.10 -5.37
CA PRO A 16 -5.66 -8.47 -4.35
C PRO A 16 -4.22 -8.09 -4.73
N ASP A 17 -4.03 -7.03 -5.49
CA ASP A 17 -2.71 -6.65 -5.99
C ASP A 17 -1.76 -6.26 -4.86
N GLU A 18 -0.51 -6.70 -5.00
CA GLU A 18 0.57 -6.34 -4.09
C GLU A 18 1.22 -5.06 -4.59
N ILE A 19 1.21 -4.01 -3.77
CA ILE A 19 1.71 -2.69 -4.16
C ILE A 19 2.67 -2.18 -3.10
N CYS A 20 3.85 -1.71 -3.51
CA CYS A 20 4.83 -1.17 -2.58
C CYS A 20 4.47 0.25 -2.17
N ASP A 21 5.05 0.72 -1.05
CA ASP A 21 4.77 2.05 -0.51
C ASP A 21 5.10 3.16 -1.51
N GLY A 22 6.19 2.99 -2.26
CA GLY A 22 6.60 3.97 -3.27
C GLY A 22 5.55 4.14 -4.37
N CYS A 23 4.96 3.05 -4.83
CA CYS A 23 3.92 3.09 -5.86
C CYS A 23 2.61 3.65 -5.31
N VAL A 24 2.26 3.31 -4.06
CA VAL A 24 1.10 3.90 -3.40
C VAL A 24 1.28 5.42 -3.31
N ALA A 25 2.43 5.87 -2.84
CA ALA A 25 2.72 7.28 -2.71
C ALA A 25 2.67 8.00 -4.06
N ALA A 26 3.32 7.44 -5.07
CA ALA A 26 3.35 8.05 -6.40
C ALA A 26 1.95 8.19 -7.00
N THR A 27 1.14 7.16 -6.88
CA THR A 27 -0.22 7.16 -7.45
C THR A 27 -1.12 8.17 -6.77
N LEU A 28 -0.97 8.33 -5.45
CA LEU A 28 -1.84 9.22 -4.68
C LEU A 28 -1.27 10.63 -4.50
N GLY A 29 -0.11 10.90 -5.10
CA GLY A 29 0.53 12.21 -4.98
C GLY A 29 1.06 12.48 -3.58
N LEU A 30 1.50 11.44 -2.88
CA LEU A 30 2.05 11.53 -1.52
C LEU A 30 3.56 11.34 -1.56
N ARG A 31 4.21 11.72 -0.46
CA ARG A 31 5.61 11.37 -0.23
C ARG A 31 5.66 9.98 0.38
N HIS A 32 6.78 9.27 0.15
CA HIS A 32 6.97 7.94 0.72
C HIS A 32 6.79 7.96 2.25
N GLN A 33 7.32 8.95 2.93
CA GLN A 33 7.22 9.06 4.37
C GLN A 33 5.81 9.38 4.87
N GLN A 34 4.89 9.77 3.98
CA GLN A 34 3.48 9.93 4.31
C GLN A 34 2.71 8.62 4.13
N ALA A 35 3.07 7.85 3.10
CA ALA A 35 2.40 6.58 2.80
C ALA A 35 2.86 5.45 3.72
N ASN A 36 4.16 5.39 4.01
CA ASN A 36 4.74 4.28 4.78
C ASN A 36 4.10 4.06 6.15
N PRO A 37 3.90 5.09 7.01
CA PRO A 37 3.26 4.86 8.30
C PRO A 37 1.83 4.33 8.16
N VAL A 38 1.13 4.74 7.11
CA VAL A 38 -0.25 4.30 6.88
C VAL A 38 -0.28 2.84 6.43
N THR A 39 0.54 2.46 5.48
CA THR A 39 0.59 1.06 5.02
C THR A 39 1.07 0.14 6.12
N MET A 40 2.01 0.58 6.96
CA MET A 40 2.44 -0.19 8.13
C MET A 40 1.29 -0.42 9.11
N ALA A 41 0.51 0.63 9.38
CA ALA A 41 -0.65 0.51 10.26
C ALA A 41 -1.72 -0.42 9.68
N LEU A 42 -2.00 -0.32 8.39
CA LEU A 42 -2.95 -1.20 7.74
C LEU A 42 -2.49 -2.66 7.80
N GLY A 43 -1.20 -2.91 7.68
CA GLY A 43 -0.63 -4.25 7.75
C GLY A 43 -0.76 -4.92 9.10
N THR A 44 -1.13 -4.19 10.15
CA THR A 44 -1.39 -4.77 11.47
C THR A 44 -2.84 -5.25 11.61
N THR A 45 -3.69 -4.94 10.64
CA THR A 45 -5.10 -5.36 10.66
C THR A 45 -5.28 -6.68 9.93
N SER A 46 -6.40 -7.37 10.18
CA SER A 46 -6.69 -8.63 9.52
C SER A 46 -7.10 -8.46 8.06
N ASP A 47 -7.46 -7.25 7.65
CA ASP A 47 -7.94 -6.97 6.29
C ASP A 47 -6.81 -6.79 5.28
N PHE A 48 -5.62 -6.47 5.76
CA PHE A 48 -4.47 -6.21 4.89
C PHE A 48 -3.30 -7.11 5.26
N THR A 49 -2.51 -7.47 4.25
CA THR A 49 -1.28 -8.23 4.46
C THR A 49 -0.11 -7.40 3.97
N ARG A 50 0.91 -7.28 4.81
CA ARG A 50 2.13 -6.55 4.48
C ARG A 50 3.32 -7.48 4.62
N GLU A 51 3.99 -7.78 3.51
CA GLU A 51 5.11 -8.71 3.49
C GLU A 51 5.97 -8.49 2.25
N LEU A 52 7.14 -9.10 2.23
CA LEU A 52 8.01 -9.06 1.07
C LEU A 52 7.33 -9.78 -0.10
N GLY A 53 7.26 -9.11 -1.24
CA GLY A 53 6.64 -9.66 -2.42
C GLY A 53 6.99 -8.84 -3.65
N LEU A 54 6.38 -9.16 -4.78
CA LEU A 54 6.61 -8.46 -6.03
C LEU A 54 5.53 -7.40 -6.23
N CYS A 55 5.96 -6.13 -6.29
CA CYS A 55 5.03 -5.04 -6.57
C CYS A 55 4.56 -5.13 -8.02
N VAL A 56 3.24 -5.15 -8.23
CA VAL A 56 2.67 -5.29 -9.58
C VAL A 56 2.90 -4.05 -10.44
N ASP A 57 3.12 -2.89 -9.83
CA ASP A 57 3.27 -1.64 -10.57
C ASP A 57 4.72 -1.33 -10.97
N CYS A 58 5.70 -1.77 -10.20
CA CYS A 58 7.11 -1.48 -10.50
C CYS A 58 7.97 -2.72 -10.72
N ASP A 59 7.41 -3.91 -10.59
CA ASP A 59 8.09 -5.20 -10.80
C ASP A 59 9.34 -5.39 -9.95
N ARG A 60 9.35 -4.79 -8.74
CA ARG A 60 10.47 -4.90 -7.82
C ARG A 60 10.08 -5.75 -6.62
N GLU A 61 11.04 -6.54 -6.15
CA GLU A 61 10.84 -7.33 -4.93
C GLU A 61 11.14 -6.47 -3.71
N LEU A 62 10.13 -6.12 -2.97
CA LEU A 62 10.24 -5.31 -1.76
C LEU A 62 9.00 -5.52 -0.92
N VAL A 63 8.94 -4.82 0.23
CA VAL A 63 7.76 -4.93 1.10
C VAL A 63 6.56 -4.31 0.40
N THR A 64 5.50 -5.09 0.26
CA THR A 64 4.25 -4.66 -0.37
C THR A 64 3.09 -4.80 0.60
N THR A 65 2.00 -4.09 0.30
CA THR A 65 0.75 -4.19 1.07
C THR A 65 -0.36 -4.57 0.11
N ARG A 66 -1.22 -5.49 0.53
CA ARG A 66 -2.39 -5.87 -0.26
C ARG A 66 -3.62 -6.03 0.60
N LYS A 67 -4.76 -5.77 0.02
CA LYS A 67 -6.07 -6.08 0.62
C LYS A 67 -6.45 -7.51 0.24
N ALA A 68 -6.92 -8.27 1.18
CA ALA A 68 -7.38 -9.64 0.93
C ALA A 68 -8.68 -9.66 0.12
#